data_c4340727ad88c9210dd3aa2b85f877b1
#
_entry.id   c4340727ad88c9210dd3aa2b85f877b1
#
_cell.length_a   1.000
_cell.length_b   1.000
_cell.length_c   1.000
_cell.angle_alpha   90.00
_cell.angle_beta   90.00
_cell.angle_gamma   90.00
#
_symmetry.space_group_name_H-M   'P 1'
#
loop_
_entity.id
_entity.type
_entity.pdbx_description
1 polymer ?
#
loop_
_entity_poly.entity_id
_entity_poly.type
_entity_poly.pdbx_seq_one_letter_code
_entity_poly.pdbx_strand_id
1 'polypeptide(L)'
;MALSTISGTTGITDATITSAKLADFAAAVDLNGVELILDADQDTSITADTDDRIDFKIAGVEHFSFSNSSGDTIIKPMVDAKDIKFQQFDGRTLLDINDAGFVGIENGATGPGAIRIFEDSDLGSNYVGLSVGNVSTAYTLVFPNADGSSGQALTTNGSGVLSFST
;
A
#
# COMPACT_ATOMS: atom_id res chain seq x y z
N MET A 1 28.44 43.65 2.62
CA MET A 1 27.66 43.79 3.87
C MET A 1 27.28 42.35 4.26
N ALA A 2 27.84 41.82 5.36
CA ALA A 2 27.46 40.52 5.85
C ALA A 2 26.03 40.56 6.37
N LEU A 3 25.16 39.66 5.88
CA LEU A 3 23.83 39.48 6.43
C LEU A 3 24.00 39.01 7.88
N SER A 4 23.43 39.73 8.82
CA SER A 4 23.40 39.34 10.23
C SER A 4 22.56 38.07 10.33
N THR A 5 23.10 37.04 10.96
CA THR A 5 22.37 35.84 11.36
C THR A 5 21.20 36.24 12.24
N ILE A 6 19.99 35.90 11.89
CA ILE A 6 18.83 36.04 12.77
C ILE A 6 18.97 34.94 13.83
N SER A 7 19.40 35.31 15.02
CA SER A 7 19.52 34.41 16.16
C SER A 7 18.43 34.74 17.19
N GLY A 8 17.68 33.70 17.58
CA GLY A 8 16.68 33.80 18.67
C GLY A 8 15.23 33.68 18.21
N THR A 9 14.36 33.42 19.15
CA THR A 9 12.93 33.16 18.98
C THR A 9 12.08 34.40 18.58
N THR A 10 12.70 35.56 18.38
CA THR A 10 12.00 36.83 18.10
C THR A 10 12.35 37.47 16.77
N GLY A 11 13.10 36.78 15.90
CA GLY A 11 13.67 37.40 14.70
C GLY A 11 12.75 37.43 13.47
N ILE A 12 11.71 36.62 13.42
CA ILE A 12 10.81 36.54 12.28
C ILE A 12 9.37 36.58 12.80
N THR A 13 8.63 37.61 12.39
CA THR A 13 7.18 37.69 12.66
C THR A 13 6.41 36.77 11.71
N ASP A 14 5.31 36.20 12.19
CA ASP A 14 4.42 35.38 11.37
C ASP A 14 4.09 36.02 10.02
N ALA A 15 4.01 35.19 8.97
CA ALA A 15 3.75 35.58 7.60
C ALA A 15 4.81 36.46 6.89
N THR A 16 5.99 36.67 7.48
CA THR A 16 7.05 37.48 6.85
C THR A 16 7.91 36.66 5.88
N ILE A 17 7.96 35.34 6.01
CA ILE A 17 8.61 34.42 5.05
C ILE A 17 7.55 33.83 4.14
N THR A 18 7.50 34.31 2.89
CA THR A 18 6.65 33.75 1.85
C THR A 18 7.43 32.71 1.05
N SER A 19 6.74 31.83 0.32
CA SER A 19 7.38 30.83 -0.57
C SER A 19 8.38 31.46 -1.55
N ALA A 20 8.15 32.71 -2.00
CA ALA A 20 9.08 33.43 -2.86
C ALA A 20 10.39 33.86 -2.16
N LYS A 21 10.46 33.81 -0.82
CA LYS A 21 11.64 34.12 -0.03
C LYS A 21 12.40 32.90 0.46
N LEU A 22 11.80 31.70 0.28
CA LEU A 22 12.47 30.45 0.53
C LEU A 22 13.23 30.08 -0.75
N ALA A 23 14.55 30.22 -0.73
CA ALA A 23 15.40 29.63 -1.76
C ALA A 23 15.37 28.11 -1.63
N ASP A 24 15.78 27.40 -2.68
CA ASP A 24 15.97 25.95 -2.60
C ASP A 24 16.87 25.62 -1.41
N PHE A 25 16.46 24.64 -0.61
CA PHE A 25 17.27 24.17 0.50
C PHE A 25 18.51 23.47 -0.06
N ALA A 26 19.69 24.04 0.16
CA ALA A 26 20.96 23.43 -0.23
C ALA A 26 21.42 22.29 0.69
N ALA A 27 20.68 22.04 1.78
CA ALA A 27 20.92 20.99 2.76
C ALA A 27 19.58 20.35 3.20
N ALA A 28 19.66 19.24 3.93
CA ALA A 28 18.49 18.61 4.50
C ALA A 28 17.73 19.55 5.42
N VAL A 29 16.39 19.48 5.37
CA VAL A 29 15.50 20.15 6.35
C VAL A 29 15.24 19.15 7.46
N ASP A 30 15.75 19.44 8.65
CA ASP A 30 15.52 18.64 9.85
C ASP A 30 14.30 19.20 10.60
N LEU A 31 13.21 18.45 10.59
CA LEU A 31 11.97 18.79 11.31
C LEU A 31 12.00 18.32 12.78
N ASN A 32 13.00 17.51 13.16
CA ASN A 32 13.21 17.05 14.53
C ASN A 32 11.95 16.44 15.17
N GLY A 33 11.24 15.56 14.41
CA GLY A 33 10.01 14.90 14.86
C GLY A 33 8.75 15.77 14.83
N VAL A 34 8.84 17.03 14.38
CA VAL A 34 7.66 17.90 14.22
C VAL A 34 6.89 17.52 12.96
N GLU A 35 5.57 17.56 13.02
CA GLU A 35 4.70 17.25 11.88
C GLU A 35 4.91 18.23 10.71
N LEU A 36 4.99 17.69 9.50
CA LEU A 36 4.82 18.44 8.27
C LEU A 36 3.32 18.52 7.95
N ILE A 37 2.68 19.64 8.28
CA ILE A 37 1.25 19.88 8.04
C ILE A 37 1.05 20.20 6.55
N LEU A 38 0.07 19.56 5.91
CA LEU A 38 -0.16 19.63 4.47
C LEU A 38 -1.42 20.40 4.08
N ASP A 39 -2.31 20.71 5.03
CA ASP A 39 -3.59 21.38 4.79
C ASP A 39 -3.87 22.52 5.78
N ALA A 40 -4.95 23.28 5.53
CA ALA A 40 -5.24 24.51 6.25
C ALA A 40 -5.88 24.29 7.64
N ASP A 41 -6.59 23.19 7.85
CA ASP A 41 -7.22 22.82 9.12
C ASP A 41 -6.31 21.96 10.01
N GLN A 42 -5.08 21.64 9.51
CA GLN A 42 -4.00 21.00 10.24
C GLN A 42 -4.29 19.57 10.69
N ASP A 43 -5.15 18.89 9.97
CA ASP A 43 -5.53 17.51 10.26
C ASP A 43 -4.89 16.46 9.31
N THR A 44 -4.18 16.92 8.27
CA THR A 44 -3.43 16.08 7.33
C THR A 44 -1.94 16.38 7.41
N SER A 45 -1.14 15.36 7.75
CA SER A 45 0.30 15.55 8.02
C SER A 45 1.13 14.30 7.73
N ILE A 46 2.45 14.52 7.66
CA ILE A 46 3.48 13.48 7.71
C ILE A 46 4.34 13.74 8.93
N THR A 47 4.62 12.71 9.72
CA THR A 47 5.47 12.83 10.91
C THR A 47 6.43 11.62 11.04
N ALA A 48 7.51 11.83 11.79
CA ALA A 48 8.48 10.79 12.18
C ALA A 48 8.81 10.95 13.67
N ASP A 49 7.77 10.99 14.51
CA ASP A 49 7.88 11.14 15.97
C ASP A 49 8.29 9.85 16.68
N THR A 50 8.22 8.73 15.99
CA THR A 50 8.70 7.42 16.46
C THR A 50 9.94 7.05 15.66
N ASP A 51 10.99 6.57 16.33
CA ASP A 51 12.24 6.16 15.71
C ASP A 51 11.99 5.07 14.64
N ASP A 52 12.67 5.18 13.50
CA ASP A 52 12.57 4.28 12.35
C ASP A 52 11.16 4.14 11.74
N ARG A 53 10.26 5.15 11.94
CA ARG A 53 8.89 5.13 11.40
C ARG A 53 8.47 6.49 10.82
N ILE A 54 7.78 6.44 9.69
CA ILE A 54 7.07 7.59 9.09
C ILE A 54 5.59 7.30 9.12
N ASP A 55 4.80 8.21 9.66
CA ASP A 55 3.34 8.12 9.78
C ASP A 55 2.65 9.11 8.84
N PHE A 56 1.55 8.68 8.27
CA PHE A 56 0.66 9.47 7.42
C PHE A 56 -0.67 9.65 8.11
N LYS A 57 -0.99 10.89 8.46
CA LYS A 57 -2.25 11.30 9.05
C LYS A 57 -3.12 11.96 7.99
N ILE A 58 -4.39 11.61 7.93
CA ILE A 58 -5.40 12.20 7.04
C ILE A 58 -6.67 12.38 7.86
N ALA A 59 -7.26 13.59 7.83
CA ALA A 59 -8.46 13.93 8.59
C ALA A 59 -8.32 13.60 10.09
N GLY A 60 -7.18 13.95 10.69
CA GLY A 60 -6.89 13.75 12.11
C GLY A 60 -6.58 12.30 12.54
N VAL A 61 -6.56 11.34 11.62
CA VAL A 61 -6.34 9.93 11.90
C VAL A 61 -5.08 9.43 11.19
N GLU A 62 -4.21 8.71 11.88
CA GLU A 62 -3.09 8.00 11.27
C GLU A 62 -3.65 6.83 10.44
N HIS A 63 -3.47 6.89 9.11
CA HIS A 63 -4.00 5.88 8.20
C HIS A 63 -3.02 4.77 7.89
N PHE A 64 -1.75 5.10 7.69
CA PHE A 64 -0.71 4.10 7.48
C PHE A 64 0.67 4.61 7.87
N SER A 65 1.57 3.66 8.11
CA SER A 65 2.97 3.93 8.41
C SER A 65 3.92 3.15 7.50
N PHE A 66 5.10 3.73 7.32
CA PHE A 66 6.29 3.03 6.85
C PHE A 66 7.25 2.88 8.02
N SER A 67 7.73 1.67 8.25
CA SER A 67 8.71 1.42 9.31
C SER A 67 9.74 0.38 8.91
N ASN A 68 10.86 0.35 9.64
CA ASN A 68 11.86 -0.71 9.55
C ASN A 68 11.69 -1.67 10.73
N SER A 69 11.80 -2.97 10.47
CA SER A 69 11.90 -3.98 11.53
C SER A 69 12.91 -5.04 11.09
N SER A 70 14.04 -5.10 11.78
CA SER A 70 15.10 -6.08 11.51
C SER A 70 15.60 -6.12 10.05
N GLY A 71 15.55 -4.97 9.36
CA GLY A 71 15.93 -4.82 7.95
C GLY A 71 14.75 -4.91 6.97
N ASP A 72 13.58 -5.35 7.39
CA ASP A 72 12.38 -5.37 6.55
C ASP A 72 11.70 -4.01 6.50
N THR A 73 11.26 -3.61 5.31
CA THR A 73 10.38 -2.45 5.13
C THR A 73 8.93 -2.89 5.34
N ILE A 74 8.27 -2.29 6.32
CA ILE A 74 6.87 -2.59 6.66
C ILE A 74 5.99 -1.43 6.22
N ILE A 75 4.93 -1.74 5.45
CA ILE A 75 3.81 -0.84 5.16
C ILE A 75 2.62 -1.36 5.95
N LYS A 76 2.11 -0.56 6.88
CA LYS A 76 1.08 -1.01 7.83
C LYS A 76 -0.10 -0.04 7.87
N PRO A 77 -1.36 -0.54 7.75
CA PRO A 77 -2.52 0.27 8.10
C PRO A 77 -2.52 0.53 9.62
N MET A 78 -2.82 1.76 10.02
CA MET A 78 -2.80 2.18 11.42
C MET A 78 -4.20 2.21 12.05
N VAL A 79 -5.26 2.06 11.24
CA VAL A 79 -6.64 1.95 11.72
C VAL A 79 -7.03 0.47 11.77
N ASP A 80 -7.44 0.01 12.95
CA ASP A 80 -7.90 -1.35 13.16
C ASP A 80 -9.15 -1.69 12.34
N ALA A 81 -9.27 -2.95 11.91
CA ALA A 81 -10.36 -3.45 11.07
C ALA A 81 -10.56 -2.66 9.77
N LYS A 82 -9.46 -2.20 9.16
CA LYS A 82 -9.45 -1.52 7.85
C LYS A 82 -8.45 -2.15 6.90
N ASP A 83 -8.85 -2.16 5.64
CA ASP A 83 -8.10 -2.77 4.54
C ASP A 83 -7.16 -1.76 3.86
N ILE A 84 -6.16 -2.28 3.13
CA ILE A 84 -5.43 -1.50 2.13
C ILE A 84 -6.06 -1.80 0.77
N LYS A 85 -6.61 -0.76 0.11
CA LYS A 85 -7.28 -0.89 -1.19
C LYS A 85 -6.55 -0.10 -2.27
N PHE A 86 -6.29 -0.76 -3.39
CA PHE A 86 -5.82 -0.11 -4.61
C PHE A 86 -6.99 0.02 -5.58
N GLN A 87 -7.33 1.26 -5.92
CA GLN A 87 -8.52 1.58 -6.71
C GLN A 87 -8.17 2.27 -8.03
N GLN A 88 -9.02 2.10 -9.02
CA GLN A 88 -9.02 2.90 -10.24
C GLN A 88 -9.63 4.29 -9.99
N PHE A 89 -9.46 5.20 -10.94
CA PHE A 89 -10.02 6.56 -10.89
C PHE A 89 -11.55 6.58 -10.67
N ASP A 90 -12.25 5.57 -11.17
CA ASP A 90 -13.72 5.41 -11.01
C ASP A 90 -14.15 4.86 -9.65
N GLY A 91 -13.20 4.66 -8.72
CA GLY A 91 -13.45 4.11 -7.38
C GLY A 91 -13.50 2.58 -7.33
N ARG A 92 -13.35 1.88 -8.46
CA ARG A 92 -13.34 0.43 -8.51
C ARG A 92 -12.09 -0.15 -7.86
N THR A 93 -12.27 -1.05 -6.90
CA THR A 93 -11.16 -1.78 -6.28
C THR A 93 -10.59 -2.82 -7.24
N LEU A 94 -9.27 -2.90 -7.32
CA LEU A 94 -8.55 -3.93 -8.07
C LEU A 94 -7.79 -4.89 -7.16
N LEU A 95 -7.20 -4.38 -6.09
CA LEU A 95 -6.48 -5.16 -5.09
C LEU A 95 -6.96 -4.74 -3.71
N ASP A 96 -7.33 -5.72 -2.90
CA ASP A 96 -7.75 -5.56 -1.51
C ASP A 96 -6.86 -6.43 -0.62
N ILE A 97 -6.05 -5.80 0.23
CA ILE A 97 -5.34 -6.49 1.30
C ILE A 97 -6.20 -6.35 2.54
N ASN A 98 -6.92 -7.42 2.86
CA ASN A 98 -8.02 -7.40 3.79
C ASN A 98 -7.59 -7.77 5.21
N ASP A 99 -8.15 -7.11 6.21
CA ASP A 99 -7.88 -7.36 7.63
C ASP A 99 -8.30 -8.77 8.09
N ALA A 100 -9.24 -9.40 7.40
CA ALA A 100 -9.64 -10.79 7.63
C ALA A 100 -8.62 -11.83 7.14
N GLY A 101 -7.46 -11.40 6.59
CA GLY A 101 -6.33 -12.26 6.26
C GLY A 101 -6.33 -12.84 4.86
N PHE A 102 -6.97 -12.21 3.90
CA PHE A 102 -6.89 -12.59 2.49
C PHE A 102 -6.51 -11.42 1.58
N VAL A 103 -6.12 -11.73 0.36
CA VAL A 103 -5.89 -10.77 -0.73
C VAL A 103 -6.98 -10.97 -1.78
N GLY A 104 -7.81 -9.94 -1.98
CA GLY A 104 -8.84 -9.90 -3.01
C GLY A 104 -8.31 -9.32 -4.32
N ILE A 105 -8.56 -9.98 -5.44
CA ILE A 105 -8.35 -9.45 -6.79
C ILE A 105 -9.73 -9.19 -7.38
N GLU A 106 -10.08 -7.92 -7.55
CA GLU A 106 -11.42 -7.49 -7.90
C GLU A 106 -11.45 -6.79 -9.26
N ASN A 107 -12.64 -6.59 -9.81
CA ASN A 107 -12.85 -5.81 -11.03
C ASN A 107 -14.20 -5.06 -11.01
N GLY A 108 -14.81 -4.91 -9.84
CA GLY A 108 -16.12 -4.27 -9.68
C GLY A 108 -17.20 -4.97 -10.51
N ALA A 109 -18.12 -4.18 -11.05
CA ALA A 109 -19.25 -4.69 -11.85
C ALA A 109 -18.87 -5.03 -13.30
N THR A 110 -17.63 -4.85 -13.73
CA THR A 110 -17.21 -5.06 -15.13
C THR A 110 -16.86 -6.51 -15.45
N GLY A 111 -16.71 -7.36 -14.43
CA GLY A 111 -16.41 -8.78 -14.58
C GLY A 111 -15.62 -9.32 -13.39
N PRO A 112 -15.24 -10.60 -13.42
CA PRO A 112 -14.41 -11.19 -12.38
C PRO A 112 -13.00 -10.60 -12.38
N GLY A 113 -12.36 -10.59 -11.21
CA GLY A 113 -10.94 -10.30 -11.08
C GLY A 113 -10.09 -11.38 -11.74
N ALA A 114 -8.87 -11.02 -12.12
CA ALA A 114 -7.93 -11.96 -12.74
C ALA A 114 -6.48 -11.64 -12.36
N ILE A 115 -5.69 -12.68 -12.17
CA ILE A 115 -4.23 -12.60 -12.11
C ILE A 115 -3.70 -12.99 -13.50
N ARG A 116 -2.86 -12.15 -14.10
CA ARG A 116 -2.21 -12.39 -15.39
C ARG A 116 -0.71 -12.51 -15.17
N ILE A 117 -0.13 -13.61 -15.63
CA ILE A 117 1.31 -13.85 -15.63
C ILE A 117 1.76 -13.71 -17.08
N PHE A 118 2.51 -12.64 -17.36
CA PHE A 118 2.98 -12.32 -18.71
C PHE A 118 4.25 -13.11 -19.01
N GLU A 119 4.44 -13.38 -20.31
CA GLU A 119 5.72 -13.86 -20.84
C GLU A 119 6.81 -12.76 -20.74
N ASP A 120 8.02 -13.11 -21.10
CA ASP A 120 9.13 -12.18 -21.22
C ASP A 120 8.79 -11.10 -22.26
N SER A 121 9.03 -9.82 -21.91
CA SER A 121 8.62 -8.66 -22.71
C SER A 121 9.31 -8.56 -24.09
N ASP A 122 10.45 -9.24 -24.29
CA ASP A 122 11.13 -9.32 -25.58
C ASP A 122 10.54 -10.37 -26.54
N LEU A 123 9.64 -11.25 -26.05
CA LEU A 123 8.91 -12.24 -26.83
C LEU A 123 7.48 -11.80 -27.19
N GLY A 124 6.97 -10.72 -26.60
CA GLY A 124 5.64 -10.19 -26.89
C GLY A 124 4.87 -9.71 -25.66
N SER A 125 3.53 -9.84 -25.69
CA SER A 125 2.62 -9.42 -24.65
C SER A 125 1.59 -10.49 -24.25
N ASN A 126 1.88 -11.76 -24.54
CA ASN A 126 1.00 -12.87 -24.17
C ASN A 126 1.08 -13.16 -22.67
N TYR A 127 0.05 -13.81 -22.14
CA TYR A 127 -0.01 -14.16 -20.72
C TYR A 127 -0.81 -15.44 -20.48
N VAL A 128 -0.59 -16.02 -19.30
CA VAL A 128 -1.49 -17.02 -18.71
C VAL A 128 -2.31 -16.34 -17.63
N GLY A 129 -3.63 -16.43 -17.72
CA GLY A 129 -4.56 -15.82 -16.76
C GLY A 129 -5.20 -16.84 -15.84
N LEU A 130 -5.28 -16.47 -14.52
CA LEU A 130 -6.11 -17.17 -13.55
C LEU A 130 -7.30 -16.27 -13.23
N SER A 131 -8.50 -16.75 -13.47
CA SER A 131 -9.75 -16.04 -13.21
C SER A 131 -10.84 -17.04 -12.82
N VAL A 132 -11.93 -16.52 -12.28
CA VAL A 132 -13.11 -17.31 -11.95
C VAL A 132 -14.25 -16.98 -12.92
N GLY A 133 -15.13 -17.96 -13.19
CA GLY A 133 -16.39 -17.71 -13.88
C GLY A 133 -17.40 -17.03 -12.94
N ASN A 134 -18.64 -16.87 -13.43
CA ASN A 134 -19.74 -16.44 -12.58
C ASN A 134 -20.07 -17.53 -11.57
N VAL A 135 -19.71 -17.33 -10.30
CA VAL A 135 -19.99 -18.26 -9.21
C VAL A 135 -21.23 -17.80 -8.46
N SER A 136 -22.19 -18.71 -8.24
CA SER A 136 -23.43 -18.44 -7.50
C SER A 136 -23.25 -18.57 -5.98
N THR A 137 -22.21 -19.27 -5.55
CA THR A 137 -21.87 -19.48 -4.13
C THR A 137 -20.38 -19.53 -3.98
N ALA A 138 -19.84 -18.79 -3.00
CA ALA A 138 -18.41 -18.78 -2.71
C ALA A 138 -17.93 -20.18 -2.28
N TYR A 139 -16.76 -20.57 -2.76
CA TYR A 139 -16.08 -21.79 -2.35
C TYR A 139 -14.57 -21.57 -2.32
N THR A 140 -13.87 -22.41 -1.58
CA THR A 140 -12.41 -22.41 -1.50
C THR A 140 -11.87 -23.71 -2.09
N LEU A 141 -10.81 -23.61 -2.90
CA LEU A 141 -10.03 -24.77 -3.34
C LEU A 141 -8.82 -24.90 -2.42
N VAL A 142 -8.76 -25.98 -1.67
CA VAL A 142 -7.64 -26.30 -0.78
C VAL A 142 -6.66 -27.17 -1.55
N PHE A 143 -5.48 -26.62 -1.81
CA PHE A 143 -4.41 -27.33 -2.51
C PHE A 143 -3.77 -28.41 -1.63
N PRO A 144 -3.19 -29.49 -2.25
CA PRO A 144 -2.43 -30.49 -1.50
C PRO A 144 -1.27 -29.86 -0.74
N ASN A 145 -0.89 -30.47 0.38
CA ASN A 145 0.23 -30.05 1.22
C ASN A 145 1.61 -30.53 0.72
N ALA A 146 1.64 -31.28 -0.36
CA ALA A 146 2.85 -31.77 -1.03
C ALA A 146 2.63 -31.81 -2.55
N ASP A 147 3.71 -31.86 -3.30
CA ASP A 147 3.69 -32.11 -4.74
C ASP A 147 3.27 -33.56 -5.04
N GLY A 148 2.75 -33.78 -6.24
CA GLY A 148 2.42 -35.11 -6.74
C GLY A 148 3.61 -35.81 -7.38
N SER A 149 3.37 -37.02 -7.85
CA SER A 149 4.31 -37.80 -8.68
C SER A 149 4.06 -37.58 -10.16
N SER A 150 5.07 -37.89 -11.00
CA SER A 150 4.95 -37.79 -12.44
C SER A 150 3.78 -38.64 -12.95
N GLY A 151 2.92 -38.06 -13.80
CA GLY A 151 1.74 -38.70 -14.37
C GLY A 151 0.47 -38.57 -13.53
N GLN A 152 0.52 -37.95 -12.35
CA GLN A 152 -0.68 -37.67 -11.57
C GLN A 152 -1.36 -36.37 -12.04
N ALA A 153 -2.68 -36.34 -11.93
CA ALA A 153 -3.52 -35.18 -12.18
C ALA A 153 -4.01 -34.58 -10.87
N LEU A 154 -4.22 -33.28 -10.87
CA LEU A 154 -4.88 -32.57 -9.74
C LEU A 154 -6.39 -32.81 -9.85
N THR A 155 -6.98 -33.45 -8.87
CA THR A 155 -8.40 -33.83 -8.83
C THR A 155 -9.10 -33.23 -7.63
N THR A 156 -10.42 -33.11 -7.67
CA THR A 156 -11.26 -32.61 -6.58
C THR A 156 -12.10 -33.74 -5.96
N ASN A 157 -12.31 -33.64 -4.65
CA ASN A 157 -13.25 -34.53 -3.93
C ASN A 157 -14.72 -34.06 -4.03
N GLY A 158 -15.02 -32.99 -4.78
CA GLY A 158 -16.36 -32.38 -4.87
C GLY A 158 -16.72 -31.42 -3.73
N SER A 159 -15.87 -31.28 -2.72
CA SER A 159 -16.07 -30.40 -1.55
C SER A 159 -14.94 -29.35 -1.41
N GLY A 160 -14.26 -29.03 -2.52
CA GLY A 160 -13.22 -28.00 -2.58
C GLY A 160 -11.81 -28.48 -2.20
N VAL A 161 -11.62 -29.70 -1.72
CA VAL A 161 -10.27 -30.24 -1.44
C VAL A 161 -9.69 -30.86 -2.69
N LEU A 162 -8.49 -30.45 -3.05
CA LEU A 162 -7.73 -30.96 -4.18
C LEU A 162 -6.69 -31.98 -3.72
N SER A 163 -6.44 -33.01 -4.55
CA SER A 163 -5.43 -34.02 -4.31
C SER A 163 -4.84 -34.51 -5.64
N PHE A 164 -3.62 -35.06 -5.61
CA PHE A 164 -3.03 -35.72 -6.77
C PHE A 164 -3.51 -37.16 -6.85
N SER A 165 -3.98 -37.60 -8.04
CA SER A 165 -4.36 -38.95 -8.31
C SER A 165 -3.93 -39.39 -9.71
N THR A 166 -3.79 -40.69 -9.95
CA THR A 166 -3.57 -41.34 -11.26
C THR A 166 -4.90 -41.61 -11.95
#